data_f025d76c6b6d956d8e73e492b662facb
#
_entry.id   f025d76c6b6d956d8e73e492b662facb
#
_cell.length_a   1.000
_cell.length_b   1.000
_cell.length_c   1.000
_cell.angle_alpha   90.00
_cell.angle_beta   90.00
_cell.angle_gamma   90.00
#
_symmetry.space_group_name_H-M   'P 1'
#
loop_
_entity.id
_entity.type
_entity.pdbx_description
1 polymer ?
#
loop_
_entity_poly.entity_id
_entity_poly.type
_entity_poly.pdbx_seq_one_letter_code
_entity_poly.pdbx_strand_id
1 'polypeptide(L)'
;MTDSEKLMYELLHQISSTDAPIVFKGGLITNLILENNNYHQVQRATIDIDANWIGKAPSMNHLIETINSSLGYLGSKYEVKPYREYGTKQSAGLALIDKASQTKIVTMDIEIMPTLGSTLYSYGSMSIKGVLANEIVADKISSISSDAVYKYRAKDLIDLYALTHCSTIETKDIYIMSEKRNHPIGSFDGLLNHKSDVEHAYNKLKRINSLSSNHKHWTKY
;
A
#
# COMPACT_ATOMS: atom_id res chain seq x y z
N MET A 1 3.88 -14.68 -9.09
CA MET A 1 2.75 -14.23 -8.25
C MET A 1 2.30 -15.37 -7.36
N THR A 2 2.11 -15.14 -6.09
CA THR A 2 1.61 -16.13 -5.13
C THR A 2 0.08 -16.13 -5.11
N ASP A 3 -0.55 -17.21 -4.65
CA ASP A 3 -2.01 -17.28 -4.48
C ASP A 3 -2.53 -16.20 -3.52
N SER A 4 -1.75 -15.86 -2.51
CA SER A 4 -2.07 -14.77 -1.57
C SER A 4 -2.10 -13.40 -2.26
N GLU A 5 -1.16 -13.12 -3.14
CA GLU A 5 -1.10 -11.85 -3.88
C GLU A 5 -2.28 -11.73 -4.86
N LYS A 6 -2.63 -12.82 -5.54
CA LYS A 6 -3.80 -12.88 -6.40
C LYS A 6 -5.08 -12.58 -5.61
N LEU A 7 -5.26 -13.23 -4.46
CA LEU A 7 -6.41 -12.99 -3.59
C LEU A 7 -6.48 -11.52 -3.13
N MET A 8 -5.34 -10.89 -2.82
CA MET A 8 -5.33 -9.47 -2.46
C MET A 8 -5.86 -8.61 -3.62
N TYR A 9 -5.42 -8.82 -4.85
CA TYR A 9 -5.93 -8.06 -6.00
C TYR A 9 -7.42 -8.34 -6.27
N GLU A 10 -7.88 -9.58 -6.11
CA GLU A 10 -9.30 -9.92 -6.20
C GLU A 10 -10.11 -9.16 -5.13
N LEU A 11 -9.63 -9.10 -3.90
CA LEU A 11 -10.26 -8.34 -2.81
C LEU A 11 -10.33 -6.84 -3.12
N LEU A 12 -9.21 -6.26 -3.56
CA LEU A 12 -9.16 -4.86 -3.97
C LEU A 12 -10.18 -4.58 -5.08
N HIS A 13 -10.28 -5.45 -6.07
CA HIS A 13 -11.22 -5.33 -7.18
C HIS A 13 -12.68 -5.38 -6.70
N GLN A 14 -13.03 -6.36 -5.85
CA GLN A 14 -14.40 -6.46 -5.34
C GLN A 14 -14.81 -5.19 -4.60
N ILE A 15 -13.97 -4.67 -3.70
CA ILE A 15 -14.24 -3.43 -2.98
C ILE A 15 -14.29 -2.23 -3.93
N SER A 16 -13.39 -2.16 -4.91
CA SER A 16 -13.35 -1.06 -5.90
C SER A 16 -14.57 -1.04 -6.84
N SER A 17 -15.25 -2.17 -6.97
CA SER A 17 -16.47 -2.32 -7.80
C SER A 17 -17.75 -1.87 -7.10
N THR A 18 -17.64 -1.38 -5.87
CA THR A 18 -18.74 -0.84 -5.07
C THR A 18 -18.57 0.67 -4.85
N ASP A 19 -19.59 1.29 -4.25
CA ASP A 19 -19.57 2.70 -3.84
C ASP A 19 -18.86 2.92 -2.49
N ALA A 20 -18.13 1.91 -1.98
CA ALA A 20 -17.38 2.04 -0.76
C ALA A 20 -16.38 3.23 -0.84
N PRO A 21 -16.36 4.13 0.16
CA PRO A 21 -15.48 5.29 0.14
C PRO A 21 -14.03 4.91 0.49
N ILE A 22 -13.52 3.90 -0.19
CA ILE A 22 -12.19 3.32 0.03
C ILE A 22 -11.34 3.53 -1.22
N VAL A 23 -10.13 4.01 -1.02
CA VAL A 23 -9.11 4.19 -2.07
C VAL A 23 -7.83 3.51 -1.60
N PHE A 24 -7.36 2.55 -2.38
CA PHE A 24 -6.18 1.76 -2.05
C PHE A 24 -4.88 2.53 -2.27
N LYS A 25 -3.85 2.20 -1.48
CA LYS A 25 -2.52 2.81 -1.54
C LYS A 25 -1.42 1.78 -1.26
N GLY A 26 -0.23 2.24 -0.91
CA GLY A 26 0.87 1.39 -0.46
C GLY A 26 1.47 0.51 -1.55
N GLY A 27 2.04 -0.61 -1.15
CA GLY A 27 2.84 -1.47 -2.02
C GLY A 27 2.08 -2.11 -3.18
N LEU A 28 0.82 -2.52 -2.98
CA LEU A 28 -0.01 -3.11 -4.05
C LEU A 28 -0.30 -2.09 -5.16
N ILE A 29 -0.66 -0.87 -4.78
CA ILE A 29 -0.92 0.20 -5.77
C ILE A 29 0.38 0.66 -6.44
N THR A 30 1.49 0.71 -5.71
CA THR A 30 2.80 0.95 -6.32
C THR A 30 3.07 -0.07 -7.43
N ASN A 31 2.90 -1.36 -7.17
CA ASN A 31 3.09 -2.40 -8.19
C ASN A 31 2.15 -2.23 -9.38
N LEU A 32 0.88 -1.85 -9.16
CA LEU A 32 -0.07 -1.56 -10.25
C LEU A 32 0.35 -0.35 -11.10
N ILE A 33 0.84 0.71 -10.46
CA ILE A 33 1.36 1.88 -11.18
C ILE A 33 2.53 1.46 -12.08
N LEU A 34 3.47 0.68 -11.55
CA LEU A 34 4.61 0.17 -12.31
C LEU A 34 4.16 -0.70 -13.49
N GLU A 35 3.24 -1.64 -13.25
CA GLU A 35 2.69 -2.54 -14.27
C GLU A 35 1.98 -1.76 -15.38
N ASN A 36 1.10 -0.80 -15.02
CA ASN A 36 0.33 0.01 -15.97
C ASN A 36 1.21 0.96 -16.78
N ASN A 37 2.42 1.26 -16.29
CA ASN A 37 3.43 2.05 -17.02
C ASN A 37 4.49 1.16 -17.69
N ASN A 38 4.29 -0.15 -17.79
CA ASN A 38 5.24 -1.11 -18.35
C ASN A 38 6.64 -1.06 -17.72
N TYR A 39 6.73 -0.71 -16.44
CA TYR A 39 7.98 -0.64 -15.70
C TYR A 39 8.16 -1.91 -14.86
N HIS A 40 8.91 -2.87 -15.37
CA HIS A 40 9.06 -4.20 -14.76
C HIS A 40 10.41 -4.41 -14.05
N GLN A 41 11.23 -3.35 -13.96
CA GLN A 41 12.59 -3.47 -13.40
C GLN A 41 12.58 -3.66 -11.87
N VAL A 42 11.57 -3.13 -11.20
CA VAL A 42 11.42 -3.20 -9.76
C VAL A 42 9.99 -3.59 -9.43
N GLN A 43 9.82 -4.78 -8.89
CA GLN A 43 8.58 -5.22 -8.26
C GLN A 43 8.94 -5.89 -6.95
N ARG A 44 8.25 -5.57 -5.88
CA ARG A 44 8.46 -6.20 -4.59
C ARG A 44 7.19 -6.88 -4.08
N ALA A 45 7.38 -8.00 -3.40
CA ALA A 45 6.27 -8.63 -2.70
C ALA A 45 5.71 -7.70 -1.62
N THR A 46 4.40 -7.69 -1.50
CA THR A 46 3.69 -7.05 -0.40
C THR A 46 2.75 -8.07 0.25
N ILE A 47 2.56 -7.94 1.54
CA ILE A 47 1.80 -8.92 2.35
C ILE A 47 0.60 -8.30 3.06
N ASP A 48 0.43 -7.00 2.90
CA ASP A 48 -0.57 -6.16 3.55
C ASP A 48 -1.28 -5.29 2.52
N ILE A 49 -2.47 -4.88 2.86
CA ILE A 49 -3.30 -3.96 2.09
C ILE A 49 -3.35 -2.64 2.84
N ASP A 50 -2.98 -1.57 2.18
CA ASP A 50 -3.11 -0.21 2.70
C ASP A 50 -4.22 0.53 1.95
N ALA A 51 -5.07 1.27 2.66
CA ALA A 51 -6.11 2.09 2.05
C ALA A 51 -6.44 3.34 2.86
N ASN A 52 -7.07 4.30 2.20
CA ASN A 52 -7.68 5.47 2.81
C ASN A 52 -9.20 5.34 2.79
N TRP A 53 -9.84 5.67 3.90
CA TRP A 53 -11.26 5.98 3.94
C TRP A 53 -11.46 7.45 3.59
N ILE A 54 -12.30 7.72 2.62
CA ILE A 54 -12.55 9.07 2.13
C ILE A 54 -13.78 9.67 2.81
N GLY A 55 -13.62 10.86 3.37
CA GLY A 55 -14.68 11.61 4.04
C GLY A 55 -14.64 11.49 5.56
N LYS A 56 -15.83 11.58 6.20
CA LYS A 56 -15.93 11.53 7.65
C LYS A 56 -15.55 10.16 8.20
N ALA A 57 -14.80 10.15 9.31
CA ALA A 57 -14.44 8.93 10.01
C ALA A 57 -15.67 8.06 10.31
N PRO A 58 -15.71 6.79 9.85
CA PRO A 58 -16.81 5.89 10.18
C PRO A 58 -16.67 5.36 11.60
N SER A 59 -17.76 4.85 12.16
CA SER A 59 -17.64 3.95 13.31
C SER A 59 -16.96 2.65 12.88
N MET A 60 -16.35 1.94 13.83
CA MET A 60 -15.70 0.65 13.53
C MET A 60 -16.67 -0.36 12.93
N ASN A 61 -17.89 -0.42 13.44
CA ASN A 61 -18.93 -1.31 12.91
C ASN A 61 -19.29 -0.93 11.46
N HIS A 62 -19.49 0.36 11.18
CA HIS A 62 -19.80 0.82 9.83
C HIS A 62 -18.67 0.51 8.84
N LEU A 63 -17.41 0.68 9.26
CA LEU A 63 -16.24 0.32 8.44
C LEU A 63 -16.25 -1.18 8.09
N ILE A 64 -16.43 -2.04 9.10
CA ILE A 64 -16.46 -3.50 8.93
C ILE A 64 -17.63 -3.94 8.05
N GLU A 65 -18.83 -3.41 8.28
CA GLU A 65 -20.03 -3.70 7.50
C GLU A 65 -19.86 -3.28 6.03
N THR A 66 -19.30 -2.09 5.79
CA THR A 66 -19.05 -1.59 4.45
C THR A 66 -18.09 -2.51 3.69
N ILE A 67 -16.99 -2.92 4.32
CA ILE A 67 -16.03 -3.80 3.65
C ILE A 67 -16.62 -5.20 3.44
N ASN A 68 -17.29 -5.77 4.45
CA ASN A 68 -17.91 -7.10 4.32
C ASN A 68 -18.99 -7.14 3.23
N SER A 69 -19.81 -6.10 3.11
CA SER A 69 -20.80 -5.99 2.02
C SER A 69 -20.16 -5.83 0.64
N SER A 70 -18.91 -5.34 0.59
CA SER A 70 -18.14 -5.11 -0.64
C SER A 70 -17.32 -6.33 -1.08
N LEU A 71 -17.31 -7.44 -0.33
CA LEU A 71 -16.51 -8.63 -0.67
C LEU A 71 -17.01 -9.38 -1.91
N GLY A 72 -18.23 -9.10 -2.39
CA GLY A 72 -18.82 -9.81 -3.52
C GLY A 72 -18.84 -11.32 -3.30
N TYR A 73 -18.39 -12.09 -4.29
CA TYR A 73 -18.35 -13.56 -4.19
C TYR A 73 -17.35 -14.07 -3.12
N LEU A 74 -16.34 -13.28 -2.77
CA LEU A 74 -15.37 -13.61 -1.71
C LEU A 74 -16.06 -13.70 -0.34
N GLY A 75 -17.16 -12.98 -0.13
CA GLY A 75 -17.92 -12.98 1.11
C GLY A 75 -18.53 -14.33 1.48
N SER A 76 -18.65 -15.27 0.53
CA SER A 76 -19.08 -16.65 0.82
C SER A 76 -18.03 -17.41 1.64
N LYS A 77 -16.75 -17.14 1.41
CA LYS A 77 -15.61 -17.81 2.04
C LYS A 77 -14.92 -16.99 3.12
N TYR A 78 -14.89 -15.69 2.96
CA TYR A 78 -14.12 -14.79 3.82
C TYR A 78 -15.02 -13.79 4.56
N GLU A 79 -14.51 -13.28 5.65
CA GLU A 79 -15.07 -12.15 6.39
C GLU A 79 -13.95 -11.23 6.89
N VAL A 80 -14.27 -9.96 7.09
CA VAL A 80 -13.33 -8.99 7.66
C VAL A 80 -13.66 -8.77 9.13
N LYS A 81 -12.64 -8.90 9.99
CA LYS A 81 -12.73 -8.64 11.43
C LYS A 81 -11.70 -7.61 11.86
N PRO A 82 -11.98 -6.81 12.90
CA PRO A 82 -10.99 -5.88 13.44
C PRO A 82 -9.95 -6.65 14.25
N TYR A 83 -8.69 -6.23 14.16
CA TYR A 83 -7.64 -6.64 15.08
C TYR A 83 -7.02 -5.44 15.80
N ARG A 84 -7.26 -4.23 15.31
CA ARG A 84 -6.83 -2.97 15.91
C ARG A 84 -7.87 -1.89 15.60
N GLU A 85 -8.44 -1.29 16.65
CA GLU A 85 -9.36 -0.17 16.50
C GLU A 85 -8.63 1.15 16.23
N TYR A 86 -9.39 2.19 15.93
CA TYR A 86 -8.85 3.53 15.73
C TYR A 86 -8.05 3.97 16.96
N GLY A 87 -6.78 4.27 16.73
CA GLY A 87 -5.91 4.89 17.71
C GLY A 87 -5.72 6.38 17.45
N THR A 88 -4.76 6.97 18.10
CA THR A 88 -4.37 8.39 17.93
C THR A 88 -4.01 8.74 16.47
N LYS A 89 -3.65 7.76 15.66
CA LYS A 89 -3.30 7.92 14.23
C LYS A 89 -4.50 7.84 13.29
N GLN A 90 -5.72 7.78 13.80
CA GLN A 90 -6.93 7.63 12.98
C GLN A 90 -6.83 6.49 11.95
N SER A 91 -6.24 5.38 12.33
CA SER A 91 -6.10 4.19 11.49
C SER A 91 -6.68 2.97 12.18
N ALA A 92 -7.39 2.15 11.43
CA ALA A 92 -7.94 0.87 11.88
C ALA A 92 -7.19 -0.28 11.21
N GLY A 93 -6.90 -1.33 11.97
CA GLY A 93 -6.35 -2.58 11.45
C GLY A 93 -7.43 -3.64 11.33
N LEU A 94 -7.61 -4.17 10.13
CA LEU A 94 -8.55 -5.21 9.80
C LEU A 94 -7.83 -6.46 9.30
N ALA A 95 -8.45 -7.61 9.48
CA ALA A 95 -7.94 -8.87 8.96
C ALA A 95 -9.03 -9.57 8.14
N LEU A 96 -8.65 -10.07 6.97
CA LEU A 96 -9.46 -11.01 6.20
C LEU A 96 -9.29 -12.38 6.82
N ILE A 97 -10.39 -12.97 7.25
CA ILE A 97 -10.45 -14.27 7.94
C ILE A 97 -11.14 -15.28 7.04
N ASP A 98 -10.57 -16.46 6.87
CA ASP A 98 -11.25 -17.60 6.28
C ASP A 98 -12.30 -18.12 7.27
N LYS A 99 -13.57 -18.14 6.87
CA LYS A 99 -14.71 -18.50 7.74
C LYS A 99 -14.65 -19.94 8.22
N ALA A 100 -14.15 -20.85 7.39
CA ALA A 100 -14.11 -22.27 7.71
C ALA A 100 -13.00 -22.60 8.71
N SER A 101 -11.80 -22.09 8.46
CA SER A 101 -10.62 -22.38 9.29
C SER A 101 -10.38 -21.36 10.41
N GLN A 102 -11.08 -20.22 10.40
CA GLN A 102 -10.85 -19.08 11.29
C GLN A 102 -9.41 -18.55 11.24
N THR A 103 -8.68 -18.83 10.16
CA THR A 103 -7.30 -18.36 9.99
C THR A 103 -7.28 -16.96 9.36
N LYS A 104 -6.35 -16.15 9.82
CA LYS A 104 -6.05 -14.84 9.23
C LYS A 104 -5.29 -15.05 7.91
N ILE A 105 -5.82 -14.49 6.82
CA ILE A 105 -5.25 -14.60 5.48
C ILE A 105 -4.39 -13.40 5.14
N VAL A 106 -4.93 -12.18 5.33
CA VAL A 106 -4.23 -10.92 5.02
C VAL A 106 -4.66 -9.84 5.99
N THR A 107 -3.80 -8.86 6.22
CA THR A 107 -4.11 -7.65 6.98
C THR A 107 -4.41 -6.48 6.06
N MET A 108 -5.28 -5.59 6.53
CA MET A 108 -5.65 -4.37 5.86
C MET A 108 -5.58 -3.21 6.86
N ASP A 109 -4.78 -2.21 6.57
CA ASP A 109 -4.71 -0.97 7.34
C ASP A 109 -5.51 0.12 6.62
N ILE A 110 -6.54 0.64 7.30
CA ILE A 110 -7.40 1.70 6.77
C ILE A 110 -7.12 2.98 7.55
N GLU A 111 -6.64 3.99 6.86
CA GLU A 111 -6.42 5.31 7.42
C GLU A 111 -7.53 6.28 7.00
N ILE A 112 -7.85 7.22 7.89
CA ILE A 112 -8.79 8.31 7.59
C ILE A 112 -7.95 9.51 7.23
N MET A 113 -7.65 9.62 5.95
CA MET A 113 -6.72 10.63 5.44
C MET A 113 -7.27 11.28 4.16
N PRO A 114 -7.01 12.58 3.96
CA PRO A 114 -7.33 13.22 2.69
C PRO A 114 -6.51 12.60 1.56
N THR A 115 -7.06 12.65 0.36
CA THR A 115 -6.39 12.24 -0.89
C THR A 115 -6.39 13.39 -1.90
N LEU A 116 -5.46 13.38 -2.84
CA LEU A 116 -5.48 14.25 -4.01
C LEU A 116 -6.53 13.81 -5.03
N GLY A 117 -6.86 12.54 -5.03
CA GLY A 117 -7.78 11.92 -5.96
C GLY A 117 -7.51 10.42 -6.09
N SER A 118 -8.24 9.79 -6.97
CA SER A 118 -8.07 8.38 -7.27
C SER A 118 -8.21 8.12 -8.75
N THR A 119 -7.61 7.03 -9.21
CA THR A 119 -7.76 6.52 -10.58
C THR A 119 -7.98 5.01 -10.54
N LEU A 120 -8.38 4.45 -11.67
CA LEU A 120 -8.52 3.00 -11.83
C LEU A 120 -7.25 2.45 -12.48
N TYR A 121 -6.62 1.52 -11.80
CA TYR A 121 -5.49 0.74 -12.30
C TYR A 121 -5.96 -0.63 -12.77
N SER A 122 -5.41 -1.08 -13.89
CA SER A 122 -5.74 -2.40 -14.44
C SER A 122 -4.83 -3.48 -13.87
N TYR A 123 -5.42 -4.64 -13.55
CA TYR A 123 -4.69 -5.85 -13.23
C TYR A 123 -5.37 -7.04 -13.93
N GLY A 124 -4.86 -7.43 -15.09
CA GLY A 124 -5.58 -8.34 -16.00
C GLY A 124 -6.94 -7.76 -16.39
N SER A 125 -8.01 -8.47 -16.09
CA SER A 125 -9.40 -8.01 -16.30
C SER A 125 -9.98 -7.20 -15.13
N MET A 126 -9.24 -7.04 -14.04
CA MET A 126 -9.69 -6.35 -12.85
C MET A 126 -9.36 -4.86 -12.93
N SER A 127 -10.25 -4.01 -12.39
CA SER A 127 -10.02 -2.58 -12.18
C SER A 127 -9.98 -2.28 -10.70
N ILE A 128 -8.95 -1.57 -10.25
CA ILE A 128 -8.68 -1.32 -8.84
C ILE A 128 -8.53 0.19 -8.62
N LYS A 129 -9.33 0.73 -7.69
CA LYS A 129 -9.35 2.14 -7.35
C LYS A 129 -8.19 2.46 -6.39
N GLY A 130 -7.18 3.14 -6.88
CA GLY A 130 -6.00 3.52 -6.11
C GLY A 130 -5.70 5.01 -6.11
N VAL A 131 -4.89 5.44 -5.16
CA VAL A 131 -4.38 6.81 -5.09
C VAL A 131 -3.45 7.12 -6.27
N LEU A 132 -3.24 8.41 -6.54
CA LEU A 132 -2.29 8.85 -7.56
C LEU A 132 -0.84 8.59 -7.14
N ALA A 133 0.07 8.44 -8.11
CA ALA A 133 1.50 8.22 -7.86
C ALA A 133 2.11 9.31 -6.97
N ASN A 134 1.75 10.59 -7.20
CA ASN A 134 2.20 11.74 -6.40
C ASN A 134 1.90 11.57 -4.91
N GLU A 135 0.74 10.98 -4.57
CA GLU A 135 0.33 10.74 -3.19
C GLU A 135 1.21 9.68 -2.52
N ILE A 136 1.51 8.57 -3.22
CA ILE A 136 2.43 7.54 -2.71
C ILE A 136 3.83 8.11 -2.52
N VAL A 137 4.30 8.92 -3.46
CA VAL A 137 5.60 9.58 -3.37
C VAL A 137 5.65 10.53 -2.16
N ALA A 138 4.59 11.32 -1.93
CA ALA A 138 4.52 12.21 -0.76
C ALA A 138 4.61 11.43 0.56
N ASP A 139 3.86 10.33 0.70
CA ASP A 139 3.91 9.48 1.90
C ASP A 139 5.31 8.92 2.16
N LYS A 140 5.97 8.45 1.11
CA LYS A 140 7.31 7.87 1.23
C LYS A 140 8.38 8.91 1.52
N ILE A 141 8.32 10.08 0.89
CA ILE A 141 9.23 11.20 1.17
C ILE A 141 9.08 11.63 2.63
N SER A 142 7.86 11.84 3.12
CA SER A 142 7.62 12.16 4.53
C SER A 142 8.17 11.07 5.46
N SER A 143 8.01 9.80 5.11
CA SER A 143 8.50 8.68 5.90
C SER A 143 10.01 8.59 5.99
N ILE A 144 10.76 8.94 4.93
CA ILE A 144 12.23 8.90 4.92
C ILE A 144 12.87 10.19 5.40
N SER A 145 12.15 11.30 5.44
CA SER A 145 12.63 12.61 5.94
C SER A 145 12.36 12.84 7.42
N SER A 146 11.73 11.88 8.11
CA SER A 146 11.50 11.93 9.55
C SER A 146 12.56 11.14 10.32
N ASP A 147 12.54 11.19 11.65
CA ASP A 147 13.38 10.36 12.55
C ASP A 147 12.99 8.86 12.48
N ALA A 148 12.90 8.35 11.27
CA ALA A 148 12.45 7.01 11.01
C ALA A 148 13.53 5.97 11.32
N VAL A 149 13.11 4.76 11.64
CA VAL A 149 14.02 3.62 11.74
C VAL A 149 14.39 3.17 10.33
N TYR A 150 15.47 3.72 9.78
CA TYR A 150 15.87 3.57 8.37
C TYR A 150 16.05 2.14 7.91
N LYS A 151 16.40 1.20 8.78
CA LYS A 151 16.44 -0.24 8.45
C LYS A 151 15.14 -0.81 7.90
N TYR A 152 14.01 -0.13 8.11
CA TYR A 152 12.70 -0.51 7.58
C TYR A 152 12.28 0.33 6.37
N ARG A 153 13.10 1.32 5.98
CA ARG A 153 12.76 2.29 4.91
C ARG A 153 13.37 1.99 3.55
N ALA A 154 14.21 0.94 3.42
CA ALA A 154 14.77 0.57 2.12
C ALA A 154 13.70 0.31 1.06
N LYS A 155 12.56 -0.26 1.46
CA LYS A 155 11.41 -0.46 0.57
C LYS A 155 10.86 0.86 0.01
N ASP A 156 10.84 1.92 0.82
CA ASP A 156 10.33 3.23 0.41
C ASP A 156 11.26 3.90 -0.59
N LEU A 157 12.58 3.74 -0.44
CA LEU A 157 13.57 4.23 -1.40
C LEU A 157 13.47 3.51 -2.75
N ILE A 158 13.26 2.19 -2.73
CA ILE A 158 13.08 1.39 -3.94
C ILE A 158 11.81 1.84 -4.68
N ASP A 159 10.71 2.01 -3.96
CA ASP A 159 9.45 2.44 -4.54
C ASP A 159 9.54 3.87 -5.09
N LEU A 160 10.22 4.79 -4.39
CA LEU A 160 10.47 6.16 -4.87
C LEU A 160 11.27 6.15 -6.17
N TYR A 161 12.38 5.39 -6.20
CA TYR A 161 13.18 5.24 -7.40
C TYR A 161 12.33 4.76 -8.58
N ALA A 162 11.54 3.71 -8.40
CA ALA A 162 10.73 3.14 -9.45
C ALA A 162 9.63 4.11 -9.93
N LEU A 163 8.89 4.72 -9.00
CA LEU A 163 7.79 5.66 -9.32
C LEU A 163 8.28 6.90 -10.07
N THR A 164 9.42 7.46 -9.69
CA THR A 164 9.99 8.64 -10.37
C THR A 164 10.53 8.34 -11.77
N HIS A 165 10.78 7.07 -12.09
CA HIS A 165 11.20 6.63 -13.43
C HIS A 165 10.04 6.29 -14.37
N CYS A 166 8.86 5.97 -13.83
CA CYS A 166 7.73 5.52 -14.64
C CYS A 166 6.53 6.46 -14.64
N SER A 167 6.52 7.47 -13.76
CA SER A 167 5.40 8.39 -13.62
C SER A 167 5.87 9.84 -13.55
N THR A 168 5.07 10.76 -14.08
CA THR A 168 5.31 12.19 -13.88
C THR A 168 4.93 12.56 -12.45
N ILE A 169 5.91 13.05 -11.70
CA ILE A 169 5.73 13.45 -10.30
C ILE A 169 5.76 14.98 -10.20
N GLU A 170 4.66 15.54 -9.75
CA GLU A 170 4.52 16.98 -9.57
C GLU A 170 4.92 17.41 -8.16
N THR A 171 6.01 18.13 -8.04
CA THR A 171 6.54 18.59 -6.74
C THR A 171 5.51 19.35 -5.91
N LYS A 172 4.66 20.16 -6.55
CA LYS A 172 3.57 20.90 -5.88
C LYS A 172 2.59 19.96 -5.16
N ASP A 173 2.27 18.81 -5.76
CA ASP A 173 1.33 17.85 -5.19
C ASP A 173 1.92 17.18 -3.94
N ILE A 174 3.24 16.96 -3.93
CA ILE A 174 3.95 16.43 -2.76
C ILE A 174 3.81 17.38 -1.57
N TYR A 175 4.03 18.68 -1.77
CA TYR A 175 3.87 19.68 -0.71
C TYR A 175 2.40 19.82 -0.26
N ILE A 176 1.46 19.87 -1.20
CA ILE A 176 0.02 19.93 -0.89
C ILE A 176 -0.39 18.73 -0.01
N MET A 177 0.08 17.53 -0.33
CA MET A 177 -0.23 16.35 0.48
C MET A 177 0.43 16.36 1.85
N SER A 178 1.68 16.79 1.93
CA SER A 178 2.40 16.97 3.18
C SER A 178 1.63 17.90 4.13
N GLU A 179 1.16 19.05 3.63
CA GLU A 179 0.36 20.00 4.40
C GLU A 179 -0.99 19.42 4.81
N LYS A 180 -1.76 18.85 3.85
CA LYS A 180 -3.09 18.27 4.12
C LYS A 180 -3.07 17.18 5.18
N ARG A 181 -1.99 16.41 5.26
CA ARG A 181 -1.83 15.29 6.19
C ARG A 181 -1.13 15.68 7.49
N ASN A 182 -0.69 16.94 7.59
CA ASN A 182 0.14 17.40 8.71
C ASN A 182 1.36 16.48 8.93
N HIS A 183 1.96 16.03 7.81
CA HIS A 183 3.18 15.24 7.77
C HIS A 183 4.27 16.05 7.04
N PRO A 184 4.92 16.99 7.72
CA PRO A 184 5.90 17.87 7.09
C PRO A 184 7.07 17.06 6.55
N ILE A 185 7.60 17.49 5.40
CA ILE A 185 8.85 16.97 4.88
C ILE A 185 9.97 17.52 5.73
N GLY A 186 10.66 16.62 6.44
CA GLY A 186 11.79 16.96 7.31
C GLY A 186 13.12 16.99 6.57
N SER A 187 14.22 16.94 7.33
CA SER A 187 15.58 16.78 6.78
C SER A 187 15.85 15.34 6.34
N PHE A 188 16.70 15.19 5.33
CA PHE A 188 17.22 13.88 4.90
C PHE A 188 18.57 13.53 5.55
N ASP A 189 19.08 14.34 6.47
CA ASP A 189 20.36 14.11 7.13
C ASP A 189 20.41 12.76 7.86
N GLY A 190 19.30 12.37 8.48
CA GLY A 190 19.18 11.06 9.11
C GLY A 190 19.40 9.91 8.14
N LEU A 191 18.88 10.01 6.91
CA LEU A 191 19.07 8.99 5.88
C LEU A 191 20.56 8.85 5.50
N LEU A 192 21.26 9.96 5.35
CA LEU A 192 22.69 9.99 5.01
C LEU A 192 23.54 9.40 6.15
N ASN A 193 23.17 9.67 7.39
CA ASN A 193 23.87 9.17 8.58
C ASN A 193 23.65 7.66 8.82
N HIS A 194 22.58 7.08 8.27
CA HIS A 194 22.21 5.68 8.44
C HIS A 194 22.37 4.83 7.17
N LYS A 195 23.31 5.20 6.29
CA LYS A 195 23.53 4.51 5.01
C LYS A 195 23.74 3.00 5.17
N SER A 196 24.50 2.55 6.16
CA SER A 196 24.73 1.12 6.42
C SER A 196 23.46 0.36 6.78
N ASP A 197 22.53 0.98 7.52
CA ASP A 197 21.24 0.36 7.88
C ASP A 197 20.35 0.21 6.64
N VAL A 198 20.36 1.22 5.76
CA VAL A 198 19.63 1.17 4.48
C VAL A 198 20.21 0.09 3.57
N GLU A 199 21.51 0.01 3.44
CA GLU A 199 22.19 -1.03 2.65
C GLU A 199 21.90 -2.44 3.20
N HIS A 200 21.93 -2.62 4.53
CA HIS A 200 21.58 -3.88 5.17
C HIS A 200 20.13 -4.28 4.86
N ALA A 201 19.17 -3.36 5.02
CA ALA A 201 17.77 -3.60 4.75
C ALA A 201 17.51 -3.90 3.25
N TYR A 202 18.18 -3.18 2.35
CA TYR A 202 18.13 -3.46 0.91
C TYR A 202 18.63 -4.87 0.58
N ASN A 203 19.77 -5.27 1.13
CA ASN A 203 20.32 -6.61 0.92
C ASN A 203 19.41 -7.72 1.48
N LYS A 204 18.71 -7.45 2.58
CA LYS A 204 17.71 -8.37 3.14
C LYS A 204 16.52 -8.52 2.21
N LEU A 205 15.97 -7.42 1.67
CA LEU A 205 14.89 -7.44 0.70
C LEU A 205 15.28 -8.20 -0.58
N LYS A 206 16.49 -7.98 -1.07
CA LYS A 206 17.05 -8.69 -2.22
C LYS A 206 17.14 -10.20 -1.98
N ARG A 207 17.54 -10.63 -0.78
CA ARG A 207 17.59 -12.05 -0.41
C ARG A 207 16.20 -12.66 -0.33
N ILE A 208 15.24 -11.98 0.28
CA ILE A 208 13.85 -12.46 0.38
C ILE A 208 13.26 -12.62 -1.02
N ASN A 209 13.45 -11.64 -1.88
CA ASN A 209 12.98 -11.68 -3.25
C ASN A 209 13.65 -12.79 -4.07
N SER A 210 14.96 -13.03 -3.90
CA SER A 210 15.66 -14.11 -4.57
C SER A 210 15.23 -15.50 -4.09
N LEU A 211 14.83 -15.64 -2.85
CA LEU A 211 14.32 -16.90 -2.27
C LEU A 211 12.86 -17.17 -2.64
N SER A 212 12.05 -16.15 -2.80
CA SER A 212 10.66 -16.27 -3.29
C SER A 212 10.60 -16.48 -4.80
N SER A 213 11.67 -16.19 -5.51
CA SER A 213 11.75 -16.26 -6.96
C SER A 213 12.26 -17.61 -7.49
N ASN A 214 11.52 -18.68 -7.25
CA ASN A 214 11.35 -19.68 -8.29
C ASN A 214 10.60 -19.09 -9.51
N HIS A 215 10.33 -17.81 -9.51
CA HIS A 215 9.75 -17.01 -10.59
C HIS A 215 10.79 -16.07 -11.18
N LYS A 216 11.09 -16.31 -12.46
CA LYS A 216 12.12 -15.73 -13.31
C LYS A 216 12.07 -14.20 -13.53
N HIS A 217 11.49 -13.40 -12.65
CA HIS A 217 11.28 -11.96 -12.90
C HIS A 217 11.86 -10.99 -11.85
N TRP A 218 12.58 -11.49 -10.85
CA TRP A 218 13.29 -10.59 -9.94
C TRP A 218 14.74 -10.46 -10.42
N THR A 219 14.94 -9.58 -11.35
CA THR A 219 16.25 -9.26 -11.87
C THR A 219 16.97 -8.29 -10.97
N LYS A 220 18.15 -8.70 -10.62
CA LYS A 220 19.40 -7.96 -10.44
C LYS A 220 19.24 -6.46 -10.19
N TYR A 221 19.30 -6.09 -8.92
CA TYR A 221 19.89 -4.84 -8.45
C TYR A 221 20.65 -5.07 -7.15
#